data_9634863f2ae5a377e380a72f7d52eaaa
#
_entry.id   9634863f2ae5a377e380a72f7d52eaaa
#
_cell.length_a   1.000
_cell.length_b   1.000
_cell.length_c   1.000
_cell.angle_alpha   90.00
_cell.angle_beta   90.00
_cell.angle_gamma   90.00
#
_symmetry.space_group_name_H-M   'P 1'
#
loop_
_entity.id
_entity.type
_entity.pdbx_description
1 polymer ?
#
loop_
_entity_poly.entity_id
_entity_poly.type
_entity_poly.pdbx_seq_one_letter_code
_entity_poly.pdbx_strand_id
1 'polypeptide(L)'
;MLITHAMRILLGQQLGPFKFVKDIGFLPDLDVPTLGLYMHIPFCLDLCPFCPYYKVKSSTHLVQPFLEALLSEIALIGEKAASNGSKRRVTSLYFGGGSPALMKSDLQKIRKKIDDFFYVEDRAGIELHPRDVTCDLPTILKDSGFDMVSIGIQTFQEHLLSNIGRDFVDYRSVFTALRRERFDAIDVDLIFGIPGQTDAD
;
A
#
# COMPACT_ATOMS: atom_id res chain seq x y z
N MET A 1 13.12 -9.13 -21.34
CA MET A 1 14.22 -8.22 -20.91
C MET A 1 14.70 -7.23 -21.97
N LEU A 2 14.96 -7.62 -23.23
CA LEU A 2 15.42 -6.69 -24.26
C LEU A 2 14.43 -5.55 -24.59
N ILE A 3 13.13 -5.86 -24.70
CA ILE A 3 12.09 -4.86 -25.04
C ILE A 3 11.95 -3.81 -23.93
N THR A 4 11.98 -4.23 -22.67
CA THR A 4 11.90 -3.30 -21.53
C THR A 4 13.14 -2.40 -21.44
N HIS A 5 14.31 -2.92 -21.80
CA HIS A 5 15.54 -2.16 -21.82
C HIS A 5 15.55 -1.15 -22.98
N ALA A 6 15.11 -1.58 -24.17
CA ALA A 6 14.97 -0.69 -25.33
C ALA A 6 13.94 0.42 -25.10
N MET A 7 12.79 0.12 -24.47
CA MET A 7 11.80 1.13 -24.09
C MET A 7 12.35 2.13 -23.06
N ARG A 8 13.12 1.67 -22.07
CA ARG A 8 13.78 2.58 -21.12
C ARG A 8 14.76 3.53 -21.77
N ILE A 9 15.54 3.04 -22.76
CA ILE A 9 16.47 3.87 -23.52
C ILE A 9 15.71 4.89 -24.38
N LEU A 10 14.68 4.45 -25.10
CA LEU A 10 13.85 5.33 -25.93
C LEU A 10 13.12 6.41 -25.13
N LEU A 11 12.49 6.03 -24.01
CA LEU A 11 11.81 6.99 -23.13
C LEU A 11 12.82 7.93 -22.45
N GLY A 12 13.98 7.41 -22.03
CA GLY A 12 15.04 8.21 -21.43
C GLY A 12 15.65 9.24 -22.42
N GLN A 13 15.70 8.92 -23.71
CA GLN A 13 16.14 9.85 -24.73
C GLN A 13 15.10 10.93 -25.03
N GLN A 14 13.82 10.60 -24.98
CA GLN A 14 12.72 11.55 -25.26
C GLN A 14 12.42 12.47 -24.06
N LEU A 15 12.53 11.96 -22.83
CA LEU A 15 12.18 12.71 -21.64
C LEU A 15 13.39 13.43 -20.99
N GLY A 16 14.60 13.17 -21.49
CA GLY A 16 15.84 13.65 -20.86
C GLY A 16 16.16 12.94 -19.54
N PRO A 17 17.31 13.19 -18.92
CA PRO A 17 17.65 12.58 -17.65
C PRO A 17 16.72 13.12 -16.55
N PHE A 18 16.12 12.22 -15.77
CA PHE A 18 15.43 12.59 -14.54
C PHE A 18 16.45 13.28 -13.60
N LYS A 19 16.24 14.54 -13.34
CA LYS A 19 16.99 15.27 -12.34
C LYS A 19 16.14 15.37 -11.09
N PHE A 20 16.57 14.73 -10.02
CA PHE A 20 16.03 15.01 -8.70
C PHE A 20 16.53 16.39 -8.28
N VAL A 21 15.68 17.37 -8.31
CA VAL A 21 15.94 18.66 -7.70
C VAL A 21 15.45 18.58 -6.26
N LYS A 22 16.23 19.19 -5.33
CA LYS A 22 15.75 19.41 -3.97
C LYS A 22 14.72 20.55 -4.05
N ASP A 23 13.52 20.19 -4.47
CA ASP A 23 12.40 21.12 -4.41
C ASP A 23 11.79 20.99 -3.02
N ILE A 24 11.57 22.11 -2.37
CA ILE A 24 10.68 22.19 -1.21
C ILE A 24 9.29 22.17 -1.83
N GLY A 25 8.83 20.95 -2.14
CA GLY A 25 7.59 20.72 -2.86
C GLY A 25 6.47 21.54 -2.24
N PHE A 26 5.82 22.35 -3.05
CA PHE A 26 4.56 22.93 -2.64
C PHE A 26 3.57 21.80 -2.38
N LEU A 27 3.01 21.77 -1.19
CA LEU A 27 1.84 20.90 -0.98
C LEU A 27 0.80 21.29 -2.04
N PRO A 28 0.11 20.31 -2.65
CA PRO A 28 -0.94 20.59 -3.62
C PRO A 28 -1.97 21.53 -3.00
N ASP A 29 -2.72 22.22 -3.84
CA ASP A 29 -3.87 22.96 -3.37
C ASP A 29 -4.87 22.00 -2.73
N LEU A 30 -5.06 22.13 -1.43
CA LEU A 30 -5.97 21.31 -0.65
C LEU A 30 -7.34 21.96 -0.50
N ASP A 31 -7.56 23.12 -1.14
CA ASP A 31 -8.87 23.79 -1.15
C ASP A 31 -9.81 23.20 -2.21
N VAL A 32 -10.06 21.93 -2.05
CA VAL A 32 -10.97 21.13 -2.89
C VAL A 32 -12.08 20.54 -2.03
N PRO A 33 -13.27 20.27 -2.61
CA PRO A 33 -14.43 19.76 -1.84
C PRO A 33 -14.16 18.42 -1.15
N THR A 34 -13.39 17.55 -1.81
CA THR A 34 -13.08 16.18 -1.34
C THR A 34 -11.65 15.79 -1.66
N LEU A 35 -11.09 14.92 -0.84
CA LEU A 35 -9.73 14.38 -1.00
C LEU A 35 -9.76 12.87 -1.08
N GLY A 36 -8.81 12.29 -1.80
CA GLY A 36 -8.34 10.92 -1.59
C GLY A 36 -7.04 10.95 -0.79
N LEU A 37 -6.90 10.09 0.20
CA LEU A 37 -5.66 9.94 0.97
C LEU A 37 -5.02 8.59 0.68
N TYR A 38 -3.74 8.61 0.32
CA TYR A 38 -2.91 7.43 0.18
C TYR A 38 -1.81 7.45 1.22
N MET A 39 -1.78 6.42 2.06
CA MET A 39 -0.74 6.21 3.07
C MET A 39 0.27 5.20 2.54
N HIS A 40 1.48 5.65 2.24
CA HIS A 40 2.55 4.78 1.76
C HIS A 40 3.35 4.21 2.93
N ILE A 41 3.24 2.89 3.14
CA ILE A 41 4.04 2.16 4.13
C ILE A 41 5.09 1.31 3.40
N PRO A 42 6.37 1.73 3.40
CA PRO A 42 7.36 1.17 2.47
C PRO A 42 7.95 -0.18 2.88
N PHE A 43 7.57 -0.72 4.02
CA PHE A 43 8.23 -1.89 4.59
C PHE A 43 7.82 -3.20 3.94
N CYS A 44 8.81 -4.04 3.61
CA CYS A 44 8.62 -5.42 3.17
C CYS A 44 9.54 -6.35 3.94
N LEU A 45 9.12 -7.59 4.20
CA LEU A 45 10.02 -8.62 4.73
C LEU A 45 11.04 -9.03 3.68
N ASP A 46 10.59 -9.21 2.43
CA ASP A 46 11.43 -9.51 1.28
C ASP A 46 11.11 -8.58 0.11
N LEU A 47 12.15 -8.23 -0.65
CA LEU A 47 12.03 -7.30 -1.76
C LEU A 47 11.79 -8.05 -3.06
N CYS A 48 10.53 -8.11 -3.51
CA CYS A 48 10.17 -8.77 -4.77
C CYS A 48 10.86 -8.08 -5.96
N PRO A 49 11.57 -8.82 -6.83
CA PRO A 49 12.32 -8.24 -7.96
C PRO A 49 11.46 -7.55 -8.99
N PHE A 50 10.21 -7.96 -9.15
CA PHE A 50 9.28 -7.42 -10.15
C PHE A 50 8.57 -6.14 -9.70
N CYS A 51 8.55 -5.86 -8.40
CA CYS A 51 7.77 -4.76 -7.85
C CYS A 51 8.41 -3.40 -8.17
N PRO A 52 7.69 -2.48 -8.85
CA PRO A 52 8.23 -1.19 -9.23
C PRO A 52 8.14 -0.12 -8.14
N TYR A 53 7.36 -0.39 -7.08
CA TYR A 53 7.08 0.60 -6.05
C TYR A 53 8.26 0.80 -5.11
N TYR A 54 8.31 2.00 -4.50
CA TYR A 54 9.31 2.30 -3.47
C TYR A 54 9.08 1.41 -2.25
N LYS A 55 10.11 0.68 -1.88
CA LYS A 55 10.09 -0.26 -0.76
C LYS A 55 11.46 -0.40 -0.12
N VAL A 56 11.45 -0.70 1.16
CA VAL A 56 12.66 -0.97 1.94
C VAL A 56 12.49 -2.26 2.74
N LYS A 57 13.57 -2.99 2.98
CA LYS A 57 13.52 -4.16 3.85
C LYS A 57 13.19 -3.70 5.27
N SER A 58 12.17 -4.33 5.85
CA SER A 58 11.71 -4.00 7.21
C SER A 58 12.81 -4.23 8.24
N SER A 59 12.90 -3.31 9.17
CA SER A 59 13.85 -3.36 10.28
C SER A 59 13.26 -2.55 11.44
N THR A 60 13.38 -3.09 12.65
CA THR A 60 12.78 -2.51 13.85
C THR A 60 13.25 -1.08 14.13
N HIS A 61 14.51 -0.75 13.79
CA HIS A 61 15.05 0.59 13.97
C HIS A 61 14.53 1.62 12.96
N LEU A 62 13.90 1.18 11.87
CA LEU A 62 13.29 2.08 10.86
C LEU A 62 11.80 2.32 11.11
N VAL A 63 11.10 1.35 11.66
CA VAL A 63 9.63 1.41 11.81
C VAL A 63 9.20 2.53 12.75
N GLN A 64 9.85 2.65 13.91
CA GLN A 64 9.45 3.66 14.89
C GLN A 64 9.71 5.10 14.43
N PRO A 65 10.90 5.46 13.90
CA PRO A 65 11.12 6.80 13.35
C PRO A 65 10.18 7.11 12.16
N PHE A 66 9.89 6.11 11.32
CA PHE A 66 8.94 6.27 10.23
C PHE A 66 7.53 6.57 10.76
N LEU A 67 7.05 5.83 11.76
CA LEU A 67 5.75 6.08 12.37
C LEU A 67 5.65 7.52 12.91
N GLU A 68 6.67 7.99 13.62
CA GLU A 68 6.71 9.35 14.17
C GLU A 68 6.67 10.41 13.05
N ALA A 69 7.43 10.20 11.98
CA ALA A 69 7.43 11.07 10.81
C ALA A 69 6.06 11.07 10.11
N LEU A 70 5.46 9.89 9.90
CA LEU A 70 4.14 9.75 9.27
C LEU A 70 3.06 10.47 10.08
N LEU A 71 3.04 10.29 11.40
CA LEU A 71 2.07 10.97 12.26
C LEU A 71 2.24 12.50 12.24
N SER A 72 3.49 12.97 12.14
CA SER A 72 3.80 14.39 12.01
C SER A 72 3.36 14.93 10.64
N GLU A 73 3.58 14.18 9.57
CA GLU A 73 3.16 14.55 8.21
C GLU A 73 1.62 14.63 8.11
N ILE A 74 0.90 13.65 8.69
CA ILE A 74 -0.57 13.68 8.76
C ILE A 74 -1.05 14.96 9.45
N ALA A 75 -0.41 15.36 10.56
CA ALA A 75 -0.76 16.58 11.26
C ALA A 75 -0.52 17.83 10.41
N LEU A 76 0.67 17.94 9.79
CA LEU A 76 1.04 19.08 8.95
C LEU A 76 0.08 19.26 7.75
N ILE A 77 -0.23 18.14 7.08
CA ILE A 77 -1.16 18.16 5.95
C ILE A 77 -2.57 18.47 6.43
N GLY A 78 -2.99 17.87 7.54
CA GLY A 78 -4.31 18.07 8.12
C GLY A 78 -4.55 19.51 8.57
N GLU A 79 -3.59 20.13 9.24
CA GLU A 79 -3.64 21.55 9.64
C GLU A 79 -3.76 22.47 8.41
N LYS A 80 -3.00 22.17 7.37
CA LYS A 80 -3.06 22.94 6.12
C LYS A 80 -4.35 22.72 5.35
N ALA A 81 -4.91 21.50 5.38
CA ALA A 81 -6.17 21.17 4.71
C ALA A 81 -7.39 21.72 5.44
N ALA A 82 -7.30 21.99 6.74
CA ALA A 82 -8.40 22.53 7.52
C ALA A 82 -8.82 23.88 6.96
N SER A 83 -10.09 24.00 6.60
CA SER A 83 -10.70 25.25 6.14
C SER A 83 -11.72 25.71 7.16
N ASN A 84 -11.54 26.93 7.69
CA ASN A 84 -12.47 27.52 8.67
C ASN A 84 -12.72 26.63 9.93
N GLY A 85 -11.70 25.87 10.36
CA GLY A 85 -11.81 24.98 11.52
C GLY A 85 -12.60 23.69 11.27
N SER A 86 -12.99 23.39 10.04
CA SER A 86 -13.69 22.16 9.68
C SER A 86 -12.74 21.14 9.09
N LYS A 87 -12.96 19.86 9.46
CA LYS A 87 -12.23 18.74 8.85
C LYS A 87 -12.58 18.61 7.37
N ARG A 88 -11.57 18.31 6.55
CA ARG A 88 -11.81 18.01 5.13
C ARG A 88 -12.44 16.64 4.96
N ARG A 89 -13.34 16.55 3.98
CA ARG A 89 -13.95 15.28 3.55
C ARG A 89 -12.95 14.44 2.76
N VAL A 90 -12.83 13.18 3.14
CA VAL A 90 -12.02 12.17 2.46
C VAL A 90 -12.95 11.10 1.94
N THR A 91 -13.04 10.97 0.62
CA THR A 91 -13.90 9.99 -0.06
C THR A 91 -13.22 8.65 -0.29
N SER A 92 -11.90 8.59 -0.17
CA SER A 92 -11.15 7.33 -0.21
C SER A 92 -9.90 7.43 0.66
N LEU A 93 -9.68 6.43 1.48
CA LEU A 93 -8.46 6.25 2.27
C LEU A 93 -7.85 4.91 1.89
N TYR A 94 -6.57 4.92 1.50
CA TYR A 94 -5.91 3.70 1.06
C TYR A 94 -4.50 3.58 1.65
N PHE A 95 -4.19 2.42 2.20
CA PHE A 95 -2.89 2.08 2.74
C PHE A 95 -2.20 1.08 1.82
N GLY A 96 -1.07 1.48 1.27
CA GLY A 96 -0.34 0.64 0.32
C GLY A 96 1.15 0.81 0.42
N GLY A 97 1.87 0.28 -0.58
CA GLY A 97 3.30 0.44 -0.75
C GLY A 97 4.10 -0.85 -0.68
N GLY A 98 4.60 -1.21 0.49
CA GLY A 98 5.25 -2.48 0.77
C GLY A 98 4.25 -3.50 1.31
N SER A 99 4.25 -3.72 2.62
CA SER A 99 3.21 -4.49 3.31
C SER A 99 2.78 -3.74 4.58
N PRO A 100 1.67 -2.99 4.52
CA PRO A 100 1.17 -2.25 5.66
C PRO A 100 0.88 -3.12 6.89
N ALA A 101 0.59 -4.40 6.71
CA ALA A 101 0.40 -5.38 7.78
C ALA A 101 1.62 -5.52 8.72
N LEU A 102 2.82 -5.14 8.27
CA LEU A 102 4.01 -5.12 9.12
C LEU A 102 3.95 -4.07 10.22
N MET A 103 3.02 -3.11 10.12
CA MET A 103 2.74 -2.11 11.14
C MET A 103 1.36 -2.33 11.80
N LYS A 104 0.87 -3.57 11.82
CA LYS A 104 -0.48 -3.89 12.33
C LYS A 104 -0.78 -3.35 13.72
N SER A 105 0.22 -3.29 14.61
CA SER A 105 0.09 -2.71 15.96
C SER A 105 -0.14 -1.21 15.98
N ASP A 106 0.20 -0.51 14.89
CA ASP A 106 0.17 0.94 14.79
C ASP A 106 -0.95 1.47 13.88
N LEU A 107 -1.63 0.57 13.14
CA LEU A 107 -2.68 0.96 12.19
C LEU A 107 -3.80 1.77 12.84
N GLN A 108 -4.26 1.35 14.02
CA GLN A 108 -5.29 2.07 14.77
C GLN A 108 -4.82 3.47 15.20
N LYS A 109 -3.55 3.59 15.61
CA LYS A 109 -2.95 4.88 15.98
C LYS A 109 -2.85 5.82 14.77
N ILE A 110 -2.44 5.29 13.60
CA ILE A 110 -2.37 6.05 12.36
C ILE A 110 -3.78 6.47 11.95
N ARG A 111 -4.75 5.56 11.97
CA ARG A 111 -6.15 5.85 11.62
C ARG A 111 -6.72 6.94 12.52
N LYS A 112 -6.54 6.84 13.83
CA LYS A 112 -6.98 7.87 14.78
C LYS A 112 -6.36 9.23 14.48
N LYS A 113 -5.08 9.26 14.12
CA LYS A 113 -4.40 10.52 13.73
C LYS A 113 -4.99 11.13 12.47
N ILE A 114 -5.40 10.31 11.49
CA ILE A 114 -6.12 10.78 10.29
C ILE A 114 -7.47 11.35 10.71
N ASP A 115 -8.23 10.65 11.54
CA ASP A 115 -9.56 11.05 11.99
C ASP A 115 -9.54 12.34 12.85
N ASP A 116 -8.39 12.71 13.45
CA ASP A 116 -8.24 13.98 14.15
C ASP A 116 -8.38 15.18 13.21
N PHE A 117 -7.96 15.04 11.94
CA PHE A 117 -7.89 16.14 10.96
C PHE A 117 -8.86 16.00 9.79
N PHE A 118 -9.26 14.78 9.46
CA PHE A 118 -10.08 14.48 8.29
C PHE A 118 -11.38 13.78 8.70
N TYR A 119 -12.39 13.95 7.88
CA TYR A 119 -13.63 13.18 7.97
C TYR A 119 -13.63 12.15 6.82
N VAL A 120 -13.33 10.91 7.16
CA VAL A 120 -13.33 9.79 6.21
C VAL A 120 -14.76 9.28 6.07
N GLU A 121 -15.37 9.51 4.91
CA GLU A 121 -16.79 9.20 4.65
C GLU A 121 -17.02 7.78 4.19
N ASP A 122 -16.09 7.29 3.39
CA ASP A 122 -16.23 6.06 2.65
C ASP A 122 -15.20 5.02 3.10
N ARG A 123 -15.07 3.99 2.33
CA ARG A 123 -14.27 2.80 2.63
C ARG A 123 -12.78 3.12 2.76
N ALA A 124 -12.16 2.49 3.74
CA ALA A 124 -10.71 2.45 3.86
C ALA A 124 -10.19 1.11 3.33
N GLY A 125 -9.25 1.17 2.39
CA GLY A 125 -8.59 0.02 1.80
C GLY A 125 -7.17 -0.18 2.30
N ILE A 126 -6.69 -1.43 2.27
CA ILE A 126 -5.32 -1.80 2.66
C ILE A 126 -4.77 -2.91 1.79
N GLU A 127 -3.52 -2.75 1.34
CA GLU A 127 -2.78 -3.78 0.62
C GLU A 127 -2.14 -4.78 1.57
N LEU A 128 -2.22 -6.06 1.24
CA LEU A 128 -1.67 -7.15 2.04
C LEU A 128 -0.78 -8.06 1.19
N HIS A 129 0.35 -8.44 1.75
CA HIS A 129 1.07 -9.61 1.27
C HIS A 129 0.43 -10.86 1.89
N PRO A 130 0.11 -11.93 1.13
CA PRO A 130 -0.62 -13.09 1.65
C PRO A 130 0.08 -13.77 2.84
N ARG A 131 1.42 -13.74 2.88
CA ARG A 131 2.20 -14.28 4.01
C ARG A 131 1.97 -13.53 5.32
N ASP A 132 1.60 -12.26 5.27
CA ASP A 132 1.44 -11.43 6.46
C ASP A 132 0.03 -11.55 7.06
N VAL A 133 -0.87 -12.29 6.39
CA VAL A 133 -2.23 -12.54 6.88
C VAL A 133 -2.20 -13.61 7.96
N THR A 134 -2.03 -13.18 9.18
CA THR A 134 -2.15 -14.02 10.40
C THR A 134 -3.60 -14.12 10.83
N CYS A 135 -3.92 -15.06 11.72
CA CYS A 135 -5.31 -15.30 12.15
C CYS A 135 -5.95 -14.10 12.90
N ASP A 136 -5.13 -13.22 13.48
CA ASP A 136 -5.55 -12.02 14.23
C ASP A 136 -5.64 -10.77 13.33
N LEU A 137 -4.95 -10.76 12.19
CA LEU A 137 -4.88 -9.57 11.34
C LEU A 137 -6.26 -9.08 10.86
N PRO A 138 -7.18 -9.92 10.38
CA PRO A 138 -8.48 -9.46 9.90
C PRO A 138 -9.26 -8.67 10.96
N THR A 139 -9.27 -9.14 12.20
CA THR A 139 -9.92 -8.44 13.32
C THR A 139 -9.24 -7.10 13.60
N ILE A 140 -7.90 -7.07 13.63
CA ILE A 140 -7.14 -5.82 13.81
C ILE A 140 -7.48 -4.81 12.70
N LEU A 141 -7.61 -5.26 11.45
CA LEU A 141 -7.96 -4.39 10.34
C LEU A 141 -9.37 -3.82 10.49
N LYS A 142 -10.35 -4.64 10.86
CA LYS A 142 -11.72 -4.17 11.11
C LYS A 142 -11.78 -3.17 12.27
N ASP A 143 -11.10 -3.47 13.36
CA ASP A 143 -11.01 -2.58 14.53
C ASP A 143 -10.29 -1.26 14.21
N SER A 144 -9.43 -1.28 13.20
CA SER A 144 -8.75 -0.08 12.68
C SER A 144 -9.55 0.66 11.61
N GLY A 145 -10.77 0.20 11.29
CA GLY A 145 -11.70 0.83 10.35
C GLY A 145 -11.38 0.58 8.88
N PHE A 146 -10.79 -0.58 8.56
CA PHE A 146 -10.62 -1.02 7.18
C PHE A 146 -11.79 -1.89 6.73
N ASP A 147 -12.36 -1.56 5.57
CA ASP A 147 -13.51 -2.27 4.98
C ASP A 147 -13.15 -3.04 3.72
N MET A 148 -12.00 -2.71 3.12
CA MET A 148 -11.50 -3.35 1.91
C MET A 148 -10.07 -3.84 2.12
N VAL A 149 -9.77 -5.02 1.58
CA VAL A 149 -8.41 -5.55 1.52
C VAL A 149 -8.06 -5.91 0.08
N SER A 150 -6.85 -5.60 -0.37
CA SER A 150 -6.27 -6.08 -1.61
C SER A 150 -5.10 -7.00 -1.30
N ILE A 151 -5.07 -8.17 -1.93
CA ILE A 151 -4.06 -9.19 -1.66
C ILE A 151 -3.25 -9.46 -2.91
N GLY A 152 -1.96 -9.20 -2.84
CA GLY A 152 -1.03 -9.48 -3.93
C GLY A 152 -0.72 -10.97 -4.05
N ILE A 153 -1.61 -11.77 -4.61
CA ILE A 153 -1.41 -13.20 -4.86
C ILE A 153 -0.40 -13.41 -6.00
N GLN A 154 -0.53 -12.61 -7.05
CA GLN A 154 0.26 -12.59 -8.29
C GLN A 154 -0.03 -13.80 -9.19
N THR A 155 0.00 -15.01 -8.68
CA THR A 155 -0.40 -16.26 -9.34
C THR A 155 -0.66 -17.33 -8.30
N PHE A 156 -1.53 -18.30 -8.63
CA PHE A 156 -1.76 -19.49 -7.80
C PHE A 156 -0.80 -20.64 -8.15
N GLN A 157 0.00 -20.49 -9.21
CA GLN A 157 0.92 -21.52 -9.69
C GLN A 157 2.26 -21.40 -8.97
N GLU A 158 2.65 -22.42 -8.23
CA GLU A 158 3.86 -22.42 -7.41
C GLU A 158 5.14 -22.21 -8.25
N HIS A 159 5.21 -22.85 -9.43
CA HIS A 159 6.35 -22.71 -10.32
C HIS A 159 6.52 -21.28 -10.87
N LEU A 160 5.41 -20.57 -11.07
CA LEU A 160 5.43 -19.18 -11.53
C LEU A 160 5.77 -18.20 -10.41
N LEU A 161 5.37 -18.50 -9.16
CA LEU A 161 5.79 -17.71 -7.99
C LEU A 161 7.30 -17.67 -7.87
N SER A 162 7.97 -18.84 -8.01
CA SER A 162 9.41 -18.93 -7.98
C SER A 162 10.09 -18.07 -9.06
N ASN A 163 9.51 -18.00 -10.26
CA ASN A 163 10.03 -17.19 -11.38
C ASN A 163 9.98 -15.68 -11.10
N ILE A 164 9.11 -15.23 -10.19
CA ILE A 164 9.01 -13.83 -9.75
C ILE A 164 9.61 -13.60 -8.36
N GLY A 165 10.31 -14.60 -7.79
CA GLY A 165 10.97 -14.48 -6.48
C GLY A 165 10.00 -14.42 -5.31
N ARG A 166 8.90 -15.17 -5.39
CA ARG A 166 7.94 -15.35 -4.31
C ARG A 166 7.84 -16.80 -3.85
N ASP A 167 7.60 -16.98 -2.57
CA ASP A 167 7.32 -18.28 -1.98
C ASP A 167 5.83 -18.59 -2.07
N PHE A 168 5.52 -19.89 -2.10
CA PHE A 168 4.16 -20.38 -1.98
C PHE A 168 3.59 -20.07 -0.59
N VAL A 169 2.29 -19.73 -0.57
CA VAL A 169 1.53 -19.51 0.66
C VAL A 169 0.25 -20.36 0.58
N ASP A 170 -0.19 -20.89 1.70
CA ASP A 170 -1.50 -21.56 1.77
C ASP A 170 -2.64 -20.53 1.65
N TYR A 171 -3.01 -20.24 0.42
CA TYR A 171 -4.07 -19.27 0.12
C TYR A 171 -5.43 -19.66 0.72
N ARG A 172 -5.68 -20.96 0.93
CA ARG A 172 -6.92 -21.42 1.59
C ARG A 172 -7.00 -20.87 3.01
N SER A 173 -5.93 -20.97 3.76
CA SER A 173 -5.85 -20.42 5.12
C SER A 173 -5.96 -18.90 5.12
N VAL A 174 -5.33 -18.21 4.17
CA VAL A 174 -5.44 -16.75 4.01
C VAL A 174 -6.89 -16.32 3.81
N PHE A 175 -7.56 -16.88 2.80
CA PHE A 175 -8.95 -16.52 2.53
C PHE A 175 -9.91 -16.97 3.64
N THR A 176 -9.63 -18.09 4.31
CA THR A 176 -10.42 -18.52 5.47
C THR A 176 -10.31 -17.51 6.61
N ALA A 177 -9.11 -16.99 6.88
CA ALA A 177 -8.91 -15.95 7.89
C ALA A 177 -9.67 -14.67 7.55
N LEU A 178 -9.53 -14.18 6.31
CA LEU A 178 -10.19 -12.95 5.87
C LEU A 178 -11.72 -13.05 5.85
N ARG A 179 -12.27 -14.20 5.47
CA ARG A 179 -13.73 -14.42 5.42
C ARG A 179 -14.39 -14.50 6.81
N ARG A 180 -13.61 -14.64 7.89
CA ARG A 180 -14.16 -14.56 9.27
C ARG A 180 -14.68 -13.18 9.59
N GLU A 181 -14.06 -12.16 9.02
CA GLU A 181 -14.50 -10.79 9.12
C GLU A 181 -15.29 -10.38 7.87
N ARG A 182 -16.24 -9.46 8.06
CA ARG A 182 -17.07 -8.96 6.95
C ARG A 182 -16.42 -7.76 6.31
N PHE A 183 -15.43 -7.99 5.43
CA PHE A 183 -14.95 -6.94 4.53
C PHE A 183 -15.96 -6.72 3.40
N ASP A 184 -16.11 -5.47 2.99
CA ASP A 184 -16.99 -5.11 1.88
C ASP A 184 -16.43 -5.58 0.55
N ALA A 185 -15.09 -5.61 0.43
CA ALA A 185 -14.38 -6.15 -0.72
C ALA A 185 -13.09 -6.84 -0.30
N ILE A 186 -12.80 -7.94 -0.98
CA ILE A 186 -11.50 -8.63 -0.95
C ILE A 186 -11.04 -8.71 -2.40
N ASP A 187 -10.11 -7.81 -2.76
CA ASP A 187 -9.52 -7.77 -4.09
C ASP A 187 -8.30 -8.69 -4.15
N VAL A 188 -8.04 -9.23 -5.32
CA VAL A 188 -6.91 -10.12 -5.59
C VAL A 188 -6.11 -9.58 -6.76
N ASP A 189 -4.85 -9.24 -6.50
CA ASP A 189 -3.94 -8.81 -7.55
C ASP A 189 -3.27 -10.02 -8.21
N LEU A 190 -3.41 -10.12 -9.52
CA LEU A 190 -2.80 -11.14 -10.35
C LEU A 190 -1.88 -10.51 -11.40
N ILE A 191 -0.77 -11.18 -11.69
CA ILE A 191 0.15 -10.82 -12.77
C ILE A 191 -0.02 -11.85 -13.88
N PHE A 192 -0.15 -11.39 -15.10
CA PHE A 192 -0.08 -12.23 -16.29
C PHE A 192 1.13 -11.87 -17.15
N GLY A 193 1.56 -12.81 -17.99
CA GLY A 193 2.80 -12.68 -18.73
C GLY A 193 4.05 -12.95 -17.89
N ILE A 194 3.92 -13.72 -16.82
CA ILE A 194 5.05 -14.19 -16.02
C ILE A 194 5.92 -15.11 -16.90
N PRO A 195 7.26 -15.01 -16.85
CA PRO A 195 8.13 -15.92 -17.59
C PRO A 195 7.80 -17.39 -17.31
N GLY A 196 7.49 -18.14 -18.37
CA GLY A 196 7.06 -19.55 -18.29
C GLY A 196 5.56 -19.77 -18.12
N GLN A 197 4.77 -18.71 -18.00
CA GLN A 197 3.31 -18.81 -17.99
C GLN A 197 2.77 -19.22 -19.36
N THR A 198 1.75 -20.06 -19.33
CA THR A 198 1.02 -20.54 -20.50
C THR A 198 -0.46 -20.16 -20.41
N ASP A 199 -1.22 -20.36 -21.48
CA ASP A 199 -2.68 -20.09 -21.50
C ASP A 199 -3.48 -21.04 -20.57
N ALA A 200 -2.86 -22.07 -20.04
CA ALA A 200 -3.47 -23.03 -19.13
C ALA A 200 -3.25 -22.69 -17.62
N ASP A 201 -2.44 -21.67 -17.32
CA ASP A 201 -2.06 -21.29 -15.96
C ASP A 201 -2.97 -20.22 -15.33
#